data_ea2ad03a0e2252c28c08af6aaa4b159e
#
_entry.id   ea2ad03a0e2252c28c08af6aaa4b159e
#
_cell.length_a   1.000
_cell.length_b   1.000
_cell.length_c   1.000
_cell.angle_alpha   90.00
_cell.angle_beta   90.00
_cell.angle_gamma   90.00
#
_symmetry.space_group_name_H-M   'P 1'
#
loop_
_entity.id
_entity.type
_entity.pdbx_description
1 polymer ?
#
loop_
_entity_poly.entity_id
_entity_poly.type
_entity_poly.pdbx_seq_one_letter_code
_entity_poly.pdbx_strand_id
1 'polypeptide(L)'
;MRKRRIRYSERNTRYHSRKGQTFQQIILSIVALFLVVIFLVVLCTDPMGNNGSVPPESVMAAKDADETADSNVSQSDESVSDTASADGLDQTSDGQTDSTASSSDWWLLLVNSTHPIADDYSIDLTELRNGQSVDSRILTDLQEMFDAARSEDIYPIVSDAYRTREEQQALMDDTIQNYEDEGYSAEEATSKAEQVIAKPGTSEHETGLAIDIAGDEDYGQDTDSVLAWMNDNAYKYGFVLRYPSGKESVTGAAAEDDHYRYVGKEAAKVMYDKDICLEEYLSQNN
;
A
#
# COMPACT_ATOMS: atom_id res chain seq x y z
N MET A 1 17.99 -7.92 -23.32
CA MET A 1 17.25 -7.82 -22.07
C MET A 1 16.82 -6.37 -21.73
N ARG A 2 17.62 -5.30 -21.98
CA ARG A 2 17.22 -3.89 -21.72
C ARG A 2 15.93 -3.39 -22.39
N LYS A 3 15.57 -3.90 -23.57
CA LYS A 3 14.39 -3.41 -24.34
C LYS A 3 13.01 -3.91 -23.82
N ARG A 4 12.95 -4.95 -22.99
CA ARG A 4 11.69 -5.43 -22.41
C ARG A 4 11.31 -4.72 -21.10
N ARG A 5 12.30 -4.30 -20.30
CA ARG A 5 12.10 -3.50 -19.07
C ARG A 5 11.43 -2.15 -19.36
N ILE A 6 11.90 -1.46 -20.42
CA ILE A 6 11.37 -0.14 -20.79
C ILE A 6 9.88 -0.20 -21.18
N ARG A 7 9.40 -1.31 -21.76
CA ARG A 7 8.00 -1.40 -22.22
C ARG A 7 6.99 -1.67 -21.11
N TYR A 8 7.40 -2.25 -19.97
CA TYR A 8 6.48 -2.51 -18.85
C TYR A 8 6.34 -1.26 -17.98
N SER A 9 7.43 -0.60 -17.64
CA SER A 9 7.45 0.70 -16.96
C SER A 9 6.64 1.75 -17.74
N GLU A 10 6.81 1.82 -19.08
CA GLU A 10 6.04 2.77 -19.91
C GLU A 10 4.53 2.46 -19.97
N ARG A 11 4.09 1.22 -19.75
CA ARG A 11 2.65 0.88 -19.75
C ARG A 11 1.98 1.23 -18.42
N ASN A 12 2.62 0.93 -17.32
CA ASN A 12 2.10 1.25 -15.99
C ASN A 12 2.08 2.77 -15.77
N THR A 13 3.16 3.46 -16.14
CA THR A 13 3.23 4.94 -16.11
C THR A 13 2.16 5.59 -17.01
N ARG A 14 1.77 4.96 -18.13
CA ARG A 14 0.71 5.50 -19.00
C ARG A 14 -0.69 5.30 -18.42
N TYR A 15 -0.94 4.22 -17.69
CA TYR A 15 -2.23 3.99 -17.02
C TYR A 15 -2.45 5.02 -15.91
N HIS A 16 -1.47 5.23 -15.04
CA HIS A 16 -1.54 6.27 -13.99
C HIS A 16 -1.50 7.69 -14.58
N SER A 17 -0.69 7.93 -15.61
CA SER A 17 -0.60 9.25 -16.27
C SER A 17 -1.90 9.64 -16.97
N ARG A 18 -2.68 8.70 -17.53
CA ARG A 18 -3.98 9.03 -18.16
C ARG A 18 -5.07 9.39 -17.14
N LYS A 19 -5.15 8.72 -15.98
CA LYS A 19 -6.06 9.13 -14.90
C LYS A 19 -5.68 10.50 -14.33
N GLY A 20 -4.39 10.78 -14.14
CA GLY A 20 -3.91 12.09 -13.71
C GLY A 20 -4.19 13.19 -14.74
N GLN A 21 -4.01 12.93 -16.02
CA GLN A 21 -4.29 13.91 -17.09
C GLN A 21 -5.79 14.21 -17.25
N THR A 22 -6.67 13.21 -17.15
CA THR A 22 -8.13 13.45 -17.22
C THR A 22 -8.63 14.16 -15.97
N PHE A 23 -8.14 13.83 -14.80
CA PHE A 23 -8.49 14.50 -13.56
C PHE A 23 -7.97 15.94 -13.53
N GLN A 24 -6.75 16.19 -13.96
CA GLN A 24 -6.19 17.53 -14.10
C GLN A 24 -6.94 18.38 -15.16
N GLN A 25 -7.34 17.78 -16.28
CA GLN A 25 -8.17 18.47 -17.28
C GLN A 25 -9.58 18.78 -16.76
N ILE A 26 -10.18 17.90 -15.97
CA ILE A 26 -11.48 18.14 -15.32
C ILE A 26 -11.35 19.28 -14.30
N ILE A 27 -10.33 19.29 -13.46
CA ILE A 27 -10.07 20.38 -12.49
C ILE A 27 -9.84 21.69 -13.21
N LEU A 28 -9.00 21.73 -14.25
CA LEU A 28 -8.78 22.94 -15.06
C LEU A 28 -10.07 23.45 -15.73
N SER A 29 -10.93 22.55 -16.19
CA SER A 29 -12.22 22.92 -16.77
C SER A 29 -13.17 23.49 -15.71
N ILE A 30 -13.20 22.92 -14.50
CA ILE A 30 -14.00 23.43 -13.37
C ILE A 30 -13.49 24.79 -12.91
N VAL A 31 -12.16 24.96 -12.78
CA VAL A 31 -11.54 26.24 -12.41
C VAL A 31 -11.81 27.31 -13.47
N ALA A 32 -11.70 26.98 -14.76
CA ALA A 32 -12.03 27.88 -15.85
C ALA A 32 -13.51 28.31 -15.83
N LEU A 33 -14.43 27.36 -15.57
CA LEU A 33 -15.84 27.65 -15.44
C LEU A 33 -16.14 28.56 -14.23
N PHE A 34 -15.47 28.31 -13.09
CA PHE A 34 -15.59 29.13 -11.89
C PHE A 34 -15.10 30.57 -12.11
N LEU A 35 -13.96 30.74 -12.82
CA LEU A 35 -13.45 32.07 -13.17
C LEU A 35 -14.37 32.81 -14.12
N VAL A 36 -15.01 32.14 -15.07
CA VAL A 36 -16.01 32.73 -15.95
C VAL A 36 -17.25 33.18 -15.16
N VAL A 37 -17.71 32.38 -14.22
CA VAL A 37 -18.87 32.76 -13.35
C VAL A 37 -18.52 33.94 -12.47
N ILE A 38 -17.31 33.97 -11.85
CA ILE A 38 -16.85 35.12 -11.04
C ILE A 38 -16.73 36.35 -11.91
N PHE A 39 -16.21 36.26 -13.14
CA PHE A 39 -16.11 37.39 -14.06
C PHE A 39 -17.48 37.93 -14.48
N LEU A 40 -18.46 37.06 -14.73
CA LEU A 40 -19.82 37.45 -15.02
C LEU A 40 -20.52 38.11 -13.80
N VAL A 41 -20.28 37.64 -12.59
CA VAL A 41 -20.81 38.25 -11.36
C VAL A 41 -20.20 39.63 -11.14
N VAL A 42 -18.88 39.80 -11.38
CA VAL A 42 -18.18 41.11 -11.28
C VAL A 42 -18.69 42.10 -12.32
N LEU A 43 -19.08 41.67 -13.53
CA LEU A 43 -19.65 42.51 -14.57
C LEU A 43 -21.11 42.93 -14.25
N CYS A 44 -21.82 42.21 -13.39
CA CYS A 44 -23.19 42.52 -12.98
C CYS A 44 -23.30 43.37 -11.72
N THR A 45 -22.18 43.66 -11.04
CA THR A 45 -22.13 44.51 -9.86
C THR A 45 -21.34 45.79 -10.17
N ASP A 46 -21.99 46.77 -10.77
CA ASP A 46 -21.48 48.14 -10.77
C ASP A 46 -21.64 48.75 -9.39
N PRO A 47 -20.59 49.26 -8.76
CA PRO A 47 -20.75 50.02 -7.53
C PRO A 47 -20.60 51.51 -7.83
N MET A 48 -21.65 52.24 -7.67
CA MET A 48 -21.52 53.67 -7.39
C MET A 48 -21.29 53.91 -5.92
N GLY A 49 -20.23 54.67 -5.60
CA GLY A 49 -20.21 55.58 -4.43
C GLY A 49 -19.24 55.32 -3.31
N ASN A 50 -18.08 55.84 -3.42
CA ASN A 50 -17.47 56.94 -2.63
C ASN A 50 -17.11 56.75 -1.15
N ASN A 51 -15.82 57.08 -0.89
CA ASN A 51 -15.16 57.73 0.26
C ASN A 51 -14.93 57.01 1.59
N GLY A 52 -13.65 56.93 1.93
CA GLY A 52 -13.18 57.57 3.19
C GLY A 52 -12.16 56.77 3.97
N SER A 53 -10.88 57.16 3.82
CA SER A 53 -9.80 57.30 4.84
C SER A 53 -9.46 56.13 5.81
N VAL A 54 -8.33 55.52 5.63
CA VAL A 54 -6.99 55.54 6.27
C VAL A 54 -6.94 55.31 7.80
N PRO A 55 -5.85 54.63 8.25
CA PRO A 55 -5.72 53.80 9.47
C PRO A 55 -5.14 54.59 10.66
N PRO A 56 -4.56 54.09 11.73
CA PRO A 56 -3.59 53.00 11.92
C PRO A 56 -3.56 52.31 13.31
N GLU A 57 -2.52 51.48 13.45
CA GLU A 57 -1.71 51.18 14.67
C GLU A 57 -2.27 50.23 15.71
N SER A 58 -1.60 49.11 15.83
CA SER A 58 -0.45 48.72 16.65
C SER A 58 -0.77 48.41 18.12
N VAL A 59 -0.07 47.43 18.60
CA VAL A 59 0.59 47.23 19.92
C VAL A 59 0.24 45.90 20.59
N MET A 60 1.14 44.99 20.53
CA MET A 60 2.03 44.39 21.53
C MET A 60 1.44 43.80 22.82
N ALA A 61 2.00 42.68 23.14
CA ALA A 61 2.53 42.12 24.39
C ALA A 61 1.70 40.95 24.96
N ALA A 62 2.25 39.75 24.95
CA ALA A 62 3.21 39.13 25.85
C ALA A 62 2.74 39.01 27.31
N LYS A 63 2.77 37.80 27.81
CA LYS A 63 3.37 37.29 29.05
C LYS A 63 2.67 36.01 29.49
N ASP A 64 3.36 34.95 29.53
CA ASP A 64 4.22 34.34 30.57
C ASP A 64 3.48 33.64 31.72
N ALA A 65 3.96 32.44 31.93
CA ALA A 65 4.23 31.71 33.17
C ALA A 65 3.04 30.97 33.81
N ASP A 66 3.11 29.87 34.42
CA ASP A 66 4.21 29.11 35.04
C ASP A 66 3.62 27.90 35.77
N GLU A 67 4.40 26.84 35.87
CA GLU A 67 4.53 25.84 36.94
C GLU A 67 3.26 25.16 37.52
N THR A 68 3.23 23.93 37.91
CA THR A 68 4.15 23.01 38.60
C THR A 68 3.55 21.61 38.68
N ALA A 69 4.36 20.62 38.46
CA ALA A 69 4.67 19.42 39.23
C ALA A 69 3.66 18.93 40.29
N ASP A 70 3.38 17.64 40.30
CA ASP A 70 3.89 16.72 41.30
C ASP A 70 3.58 15.24 41.03
N SER A 71 4.54 14.45 41.41
CA SER A 71 4.71 13.04 41.50
C SER A 71 3.63 12.28 42.30
N ASN A 72 3.33 11.05 41.96
CA ASN A 72 3.56 9.98 42.94
C ASN A 72 3.61 8.56 42.35
N VAL A 73 4.57 7.84 42.84
CA VAL A 73 4.93 6.43 42.71
C VAL A 73 4.01 5.57 43.57
N SER A 74 3.66 4.38 43.12
CA SER A 74 3.63 3.20 43.99
C SER A 74 3.66 1.88 43.20
N GLN A 75 4.67 1.13 43.52
CA GLN A 75 4.88 -0.31 43.24
C GLN A 75 4.02 -1.17 44.19
N SER A 76 3.73 -2.39 43.72
CA SER A 76 3.75 -3.67 44.46
C SER A 76 3.36 -4.78 43.49
N ASP A 77 4.15 -5.64 43.10
CA ASP A 77 4.83 -6.86 43.61
C ASP A 77 3.90 -8.06 43.86
N GLU A 78 4.39 -9.18 43.31
CA GLU A 78 4.25 -10.60 43.70
C GLU A 78 2.91 -11.33 43.40
N SER A 79 2.85 -12.60 43.07
CA SER A 79 3.80 -13.73 42.80
C SER A 79 2.99 -14.98 42.44
N VAL A 80 3.55 -15.80 41.56
CA VAL A 80 3.74 -17.28 41.56
C VAL A 80 2.58 -18.22 41.92
N SER A 81 2.27 -19.18 41.08
CA SER A 81 2.59 -20.63 41.16
C SER A 81 1.70 -21.47 40.26
N ASP A 82 2.36 -22.28 39.43
CA ASP A 82 2.35 -23.71 39.26
C ASP A 82 1.05 -24.51 39.49
N THR A 83 0.66 -25.34 38.55
CA THR A 83 0.84 -26.79 38.56
C THR A 83 0.28 -27.47 37.29
N ALA A 84 1.06 -28.44 36.83
CA ALA A 84 0.81 -29.40 35.77
C ALA A 84 -0.26 -30.45 36.12
N SER A 85 -0.87 -31.06 35.11
CA SER A 85 -0.84 -32.52 34.90
C SER A 85 -1.59 -32.93 33.63
N ALA A 86 -0.99 -33.88 32.99
CA ALA A 86 -1.27 -34.66 31.80
C ALA A 86 -2.56 -35.51 31.89
N ASP A 87 -3.13 -35.89 30.77
CA ASP A 87 -3.11 -37.22 30.14
C ASP A 87 -4.33 -37.44 29.23
N GLY A 88 -4.18 -38.20 28.14
CA GLY A 88 -5.29 -38.85 27.47
C GLY A 88 -5.29 -38.74 25.94
N LEU A 89 -4.57 -39.65 25.29
CA LEU A 89 -4.69 -40.03 23.87
C LEU A 89 -6.10 -40.44 23.47
N ASP A 90 -6.58 -40.03 22.29
CA ASP A 90 -7.11 -41.03 21.34
C ASP A 90 -7.00 -40.50 19.89
N GLN A 91 -6.57 -41.40 18.99
CA GLN A 91 -6.40 -41.19 17.55
C GLN A 91 -7.73 -41.52 16.85
N THR A 92 -8.13 -40.70 15.88
CA THR A 92 -8.68 -41.21 14.62
C THR A 92 -8.37 -40.27 13.48
N SER A 93 -7.74 -40.84 12.48
CA SER A 93 -7.39 -40.22 11.18
C SER A 93 -8.64 -39.96 10.35
N ASP A 94 -8.73 -38.77 9.77
CA ASP A 94 -9.27 -38.67 8.42
C ASP A 94 -8.59 -37.48 7.69
N GLY A 95 -8.12 -37.78 6.48
CA GLY A 95 -7.28 -36.87 5.73
C GLY A 95 -8.04 -35.65 5.20
N GLN A 96 -7.69 -34.53 5.73
CA GLN A 96 -7.97 -33.25 5.12
C GLN A 96 -6.67 -32.45 5.22
N THR A 97 -6.07 -32.16 4.07
CA THR A 97 -4.91 -31.27 4.00
C THR A 97 -5.34 -29.87 4.41
N ASP A 98 -5.39 -29.68 5.71
CA ASP A 98 -5.60 -28.38 6.31
C ASP A 98 -4.24 -27.68 6.35
N SER A 99 -4.03 -26.74 5.45
CA SER A 99 -2.91 -25.80 5.54
C SER A 99 -3.20 -24.78 6.64
N THR A 100 -3.23 -25.27 7.90
CA THR A 100 -3.20 -24.40 9.06
C THR A 100 -1.79 -23.84 9.19
N ALA A 101 -1.54 -22.69 8.56
CA ALA A 101 -0.51 -21.79 9.06
C ALA A 101 -0.80 -21.61 10.55
N SER A 102 0.14 -21.95 11.42
CA SER A 102 0.04 -21.71 12.85
C SER A 102 -0.44 -20.29 13.07
N SER A 103 -1.34 -20.05 14.01
CA SER A 103 -1.86 -18.73 14.35
C SER A 103 -0.76 -17.69 14.71
N SER A 104 0.50 -18.11 14.75
CA SER A 104 1.70 -17.30 14.94
C SER A 104 2.22 -16.66 13.64
N ASP A 105 1.99 -17.24 12.47
CA ASP A 105 2.66 -16.85 11.21
C ASP A 105 1.66 -16.30 10.17
N TRP A 106 0.70 -15.51 10.63
CA TRP A 106 -0.37 -14.91 9.82
C TRP A 106 0.18 -14.10 8.62
N TRP A 107 1.41 -13.60 8.71
CA TRP A 107 2.07 -12.85 7.64
C TRP A 107 2.61 -13.73 6.50
N LEU A 108 2.70 -15.05 6.70
CA LEU A 108 3.16 -16.02 5.69
C LEU A 108 2.01 -16.60 4.85
N LEU A 109 0.81 -16.02 4.94
CA LEU A 109 -0.32 -16.41 4.10
C LEU A 109 0.04 -16.31 2.62
N LEU A 110 0.09 -17.44 1.91
CA LEU A 110 0.28 -17.47 0.47
C LEU A 110 -1.05 -17.16 -0.23
N VAL A 111 -1.06 -16.13 -1.07
CA VAL A 111 -2.21 -15.75 -1.89
C VAL A 111 -1.76 -15.65 -3.36
N ASN A 112 -2.41 -16.38 -4.23
CA ASN A 112 -2.20 -16.35 -5.68
C ASN A 112 -3.36 -17.07 -6.39
N SER A 113 -3.29 -17.26 -7.69
CA SER A 113 -4.34 -17.91 -8.50
C SER A 113 -4.67 -19.34 -8.07
N THR A 114 -3.79 -20.03 -7.36
CA THR A 114 -3.96 -21.40 -6.85
C THR A 114 -4.25 -21.47 -5.35
N HIS A 115 -4.04 -20.37 -4.65
CA HIS A 115 -4.27 -20.22 -3.21
C HIS A 115 -5.13 -18.98 -2.97
N PRO A 116 -6.45 -19.09 -3.18
CA PRO A 116 -7.36 -17.96 -2.95
C PRO A 116 -7.51 -17.65 -1.46
N ILE A 117 -7.83 -16.41 -1.16
CA ILE A 117 -8.16 -15.95 0.19
C ILE A 117 -9.44 -16.63 0.65
N ALA A 118 -9.45 -17.14 1.89
CA ALA A 118 -10.63 -17.75 2.48
C ALA A 118 -11.80 -16.75 2.58
N ASP A 119 -13.03 -17.24 2.41
CA ASP A 119 -14.21 -16.36 2.41
C ASP A 119 -14.48 -15.70 3.78
N ASP A 120 -13.97 -16.28 4.86
CA ASP A 120 -14.05 -15.75 6.23
C ASP A 120 -12.81 -14.95 6.65
N TYR A 121 -11.88 -14.68 5.73
CA TYR A 121 -10.71 -13.86 6.01
C TYR A 121 -11.12 -12.46 6.44
N SER A 122 -10.62 -12.03 7.58
CA SER A 122 -10.90 -10.70 8.11
C SER A 122 -9.64 -10.07 8.68
N ILE A 123 -9.53 -8.76 8.54
CA ILE A 123 -8.39 -7.96 8.99
C ILE A 123 -8.86 -6.67 9.64
N ASP A 124 -8.08 -6.18 10.58
CA ASP A 124 -8.24 -4.83 11.11
C ASP A 124 -7.37 -3.87 10.30
N LEU A 125 -8.01 -2.89 9.66
CA LEU A 125 -7.34 -1.93 8.79
C LEU A 125 -6.99 -0.65 9.54
N THR A 126 -5.86 -0.06 9.18
CA THR A 126 -5.49 1.30 9.56
C THR A 126 -5.29 2.12 8.29
N GLU A 127 -5.98 3.27 8.24
CA GLU A 127 -5.83 4.24 7.16
C GLU A 127 -4.53 5.04 7.31
N LEU A 128 -3.79 5.17 6.23
CA LEU A 128 -2.59 5.99 6.11
C LEU A 128 -2.97 7.44 5.78
N ARG A 129 -2.04 8.38 5.94
CA ARG A 129 -2.29 9.81 5.72
C ARG A 129 -2.77 10.17 4.31
N ASN A 130 -2.46 9.36 3.33
CA ASN A 130 -2.86 9.55 1.93
C ASN A 130 -4.13 8.80 1.54
N GLY A 131 -4.87 8.24 2.52
CA GLY A 131 -6.13 7.54 2.32
C GLY A 131 -6.00 6.07 1.95
N GLN A 132 -4.79 5.55 1.75
CA GLN A 132 -4.54 4.12 1.59
C GLN A 132 -4.72 3.41 2.93
N SER A 133 -5.07 2.12 2.92
CA SER A 133 -5.23 1.34 4.14
C SER A 133 -4.37 0.09 4.13
N VAL A 134 -3.87 -0.29 5.29
CA VAL A 134 -3.07 -1.51 5.47
C VAL A 134 -3.56 -2.30 6.68
N ASP A 135 -3.19 -3.57 6.78
CA ASP A 135 -3.37 -4.34 8.01
C ASP A 135 -2.70 -3.61 9.18
N SER A 136 -3.46 -3.37 10.26
CA SER A 136 -2.98 -2.61 11.43
C SER A 136 -1.71 -3.19 12.05
N ARG A 137 -1.52 -4.51 11.89
CA ARG A 137 -0.37 -5.23 12.46
C ARG A 137 0.95 -4.90 11.78
N ILE A 138 0.95 -4.46 10.51
CA ILE A 138 2.19 -4.11 9.79
C ILE A 138 2.55 -2.63 9.91
N LEU A 139 1.68 -1.80 10.48
CA LEU A 139 1.82 -0.35 10.49
C LEU A 139 3.14 0.12 11.12
N THR A 140 3.54 -0.48 12.25
CA THR A 140 4.77 -0.09 12.95
C THR A 140 6.01 -0.35 12.09
N ASP A 141 6.10 -1.52 11.47
CA ASP A 141 7.23 -1.88 10.61
C ASP A 141 7.28 -1.04 9.34
N LEU A 142 6.10 -0.72 8.76
CA LEU A 142 5.98 0.20 7.63
C LEU A 142 6.45 1.62 7.99
N GLN A 143 6.07 2.13 9.16
CA GLN A 143 6.53 3.43 9.64
C GLN A 143 8.04 3.46 9.87
N GLU A 144 8.61 2.43 10.53
CA GLU A 144 10.04 2.30 10.73
C GLU A 144 10.81 2.29 9.40
N MET A 145 10.30 1.57 8.40
CA MET A 145 10.87 1.52 7.06
C MET A 145 10.89 2.91 6.39
N PHE A 146 9.77 3.61 6.43
CA PHE A 146 9.65 4.93 5.84
C PHE A 146 10.48 6.00 6.57
N ASP A 147 10.58 5.91 7.89
CA ASP A 147 11.41 6.81 8.68
C ASP A 147 12.91 6.59 8.40
N ALA A 148 13.33 5.34 8.22
CA ALA A 148 14.69 5.01 7.81
C ALA A 148 14.99 5.59 6.40
N ALA A 149 14.10 5.41 5.43
CA ALA A 149 14.25 5.98 4.10
C ALA A 149 14.39 7.51 4.15
N ARG A 150 13.52 8.17 4.91
CA ARG A 150 13.55 9.64 5.07
C ARG A 150 14.84 10.13 5.74
N SER A 151 15.43 9.34 6.62
CA SER A 151 16.72 9.67 7.25
C SER A 151 17.88 9.69 6.25
N GLU A 152 17.68 9.08 5.08
CA GLU A 152 18.61 9.03 3.94
C GLU A 152 18.17 9.94 2.78
N ASP A 153 17.26 10.90 3.04
CA ASP A 153 16.67 11.80 2.04
C ASP A 153 15.90 11.06 0.91
N ILE A 154 15.37 9.87 1.20
CA ILE A 154 14.49 9.10 0.32
C ILE A 154 13.06 9.21 0.85
N TYR A 155 12.13 9.60 -0.01
CA TYR A 155 10.74 9.89 0.36
C TYR A 155 9.77 8.94 -0.35
N PRO A 156 9.54 7.71 0.18
CA PRO A 156 8.55 6.79 -0.36
C PRO A 156 7.13 7.21 -0.01
N ILE A 157 6.19 6.87 -0.90
CA ILE A 157 4.76 6.91 -0.65
C ILE A 157 4.14 5.56 -1.01
N VAL A 158 3.12 5.14 -0.27
CA VAL A 158 2.28 3.99 -0.64
C VAL A 158 1.33 4.46 -1.74
N SER A 159 1.54 4.02 -2.97
CA SER A 159 0.71 4.40 -4.13
C SER A 159 -0.58 3.59 -4.21
N ASP A 160 -0.55 2.32 -3.76
CA ASP A 160 -1.72 1.44 -3.62
C ASP A 160 -1.49 0.46 -2.45
N ALA A 161 -2.58 0.00 -1.80
CA ALA A 161 -2.48 -0.91 -0.67
C ALA A 161 -3.71 -1.84 -0.59
N TYR A 162 -4.45 -1.85 0.52
CA TYR A 162 -5.63 -2.70 0.64
C TYR A 162 -6.69 -2.34 -0.39
N ARG A 163 -7.22 -3.37 -1.02
CA ARG A 163 -8.40 -3.33 -1.89
C ARG A 163 -9.42 -4.36 -1.43
N THR A 164 -10.68 -3.98 -1.37
CA THR A 164 -11.78 -4.93 -1.21
C THR A 164 -11.90 -5.83 -2.43
N ARG A 165 -12.59 -6.96 -2.29
CA ARG A 165 -12.88 -7.86 -3.42
C ARG A 165 -13.67 -7.16 -4.52
N GLU A 166 -14.56 -6.25 -4.16
CA GLU A 166 -15.35 -5.44 -5.09
C GLU A 166 -14.47 -4.43 -5.85
N GLU A 167 -13.51 -3.80 -5.20
CA GLU A 167 -12.55 -2.91 -5.85
C GLU A 167 -11.61 -3.67 -6.78
N GLN A 168 -11.19 -4.87 -6.37
CA GLN A 168 -10.40 -5.76 -7.23
C GLN A 168 -11.19 -6.18 -8.48
N GLN A 169 -12.50 -6.46 -8.34
CA GLN A 169 -13.36 -6.77 -9.49
C GLN A 169 -13.51 -5.54 -10.39
N ALA A 170 -13.73 -4.36 -9.83
CA ALA A 170 -13.83 -3.13 -10.61
C ALA A 170 -12.54 -2.85 -11.39
N LEU A 171 -11.36 -3.07 -10.79
CA LEU A 171 -10.07 -2.94 -11.45
C LEU A 171 -9.93 -3.93 -12.62
N MET A 172 -10.39 -5.17 -12.45
CA MET A 172 -10.41 -6.19 -13.50
C MET A 172 -11.31 -5.75 -14.66
N ASP A 173 -12.54 -5.30 -14.35
CA ASP A 173 -13.51 -4.88 -15.35
C ASP A 173 -13.01 -3.65 -16.13
N ASP A 174 -12.44 -2.66 -15.45
CA ASP A 174 -11.82 -1.48 -16.08
C ASP A 174 -10.65 -1.88 -17.00
N THR A 175 -9.85 -2.88 -16.59
CA THR A 175 -8.72 -3.35 -17.39
C THR A 175 -9.21 -4.09 -18.65
N ILE A 176 -10.25 -4.90 -18.53
CA ILE A 176 -10.89 -5.57 -19.69
C ILE A 176 -11.42 -4.50 -20.64
N GLN A 177 -12.16 -3.51 -20.13
CA GLN A 177 -12.72 -2.44 -20.96
C GLN A 177 -11.61 -1.65 -21.70
N ASN A 178 -10.48 -1.37 -21.04
CA ASN A 178 -9.35 -0.72 -21.70
C ASN A 178 -8.79 -1.53 -22.87
N TYR A 179 -8.69 -2.85 -22.73
CA TYR A 179 -8.26 -3.71 -23.85
C TYR A 179 -9.31 -3.77 -24.96
N GLU A 180 -10.61 -3.78 -24.65
CA GLU A 180 -11.67 -3.70 -25.66
C GLU A 180 -11.61 -2.37 -26.43
N ASP A 181 -11.37 -1.26 -25.74
CA ASP A 181 -11.20 0.07 -26.34
C ASP A 181 -9.93 0.15 -27.23
N GLU A 182 -8.92 -0.67 -26.95
CA GLU A 182 -7.75 -0.86 -27.81
C GLU A 182 -8.05 -1.73 -29.04
N GLY A 183 -9.26 -2.33 -29.15
CA GLY A 183 -9.75 -3.09 -30.28
C GLY A 183 -9.59 -4.61 -30.16
N TYR A 184 -9.28 -5.14 -28.99
CA TYR A 184 -9.31 -6.59 -28.74
C TYR A 184 -10.75 -7.08 -28.60
N SER A 185 -11.00 -8.33 -28.95
CA SER A 185 -12.29 -8.96 -28.65
C SER A 185 -12.46 -9.16 -27.13
N ALA A 186 -13.68 -9.30 -26.64
CA ALA A 186 -13.95 -9.50 -25.22
C ALA A 186 -13.18 -10.69 -24.61
N GLU A 187 -13.03 -11.79 -25.37
CA GLU A 187 -12.27 -12.96 -24.94
C GLU A 187 -10.75 -12.65 -24.83
N GLU A 188 -10.19 -11.97 -25.83
CA GLU A 188 -8.79 -11.56 -25.82
C GLU A 188 -8.52 -10.51 -24.74
N ALA A 189 -9.41 -9.54 -24.55
CA ALA A 189 -9.35 -8.51 -23.52
C ALA A 189 -9.33 -9.13 -22.11
N THR A 190 -10.24 -10.06 -21.84
CA THR A 190 -10.29 -10.82 -20.58
C THR A 190 -9.00 -11.60 -20.35
N SER A 191 -8.55 -12.35 -21.36
CA SER A 191 -7.29 -13.11 -21.25
C SER A 191 -6.06 -12.23 -20.99
N LYS A 192 -6.04 -11.02 -21.55
CA LYS A 192 -4.97 -10.04 -21.31
C LYS A 192 -5.04 -9.42 -19.93
N ALA A 193 -6.24 -9.08 -19.46
CA ALA A 193 -6.46 -8.55 -18.14
C ALA A 193 -6.02 -9.55 -17.05
N GLU A 194 -6.36 -10.83 -17.19
CA GLU A 194 -5.96 -11.91 -16.29
C GLU A 194 -4.43 -12.15 -16.23
N GLN A 195 -3.68 -11.66 -17.20
CA GLN A 195 -2.20 -11.75 -17.19
C GLN A 195 -1.53 -10.62 -16.37
N VAL A 196 -2.26 -9.56 -16.06
CA VAL A 196 -1.72 -8.36 -15.43
C VAL A 196 -2.47 -7.96 -14.16
N ILE A 197 -3.69 -8.45 -13.96
CA ILE A 197 -4.51 -8.19 -12.78
C ILE A 197 -4.91 -9.53 -12.17
N ALA A 198 -4.66 -9.69 -10.88
CA ALA A 198 -5.13 -10.85 -10.13
C ALA A 198 -6.68 -10.89 -10.08
N LYS A 199 -7.25 -12.07 -10.15
CA LYS A 199 -8.70 -12.26 -9.99
C LYS A 199 -9.14 -11.89 -8.56
N PRO A 200 -10.36 -11.37 -8.37
CA PRO A 200 -10.91 -11.16 -7.04
C PRO A 200 -10.79 -12.43 -6.18
N GLY A 201 -10.33 -12.26 -4.95
CA GLY A 201 -10.04 -13.36 -4.03
C GLY A 201 -8.66 -13.99 -4.21
N THR A 202 -7.82 -13.50 -5.14
CA THR A 202 -6.47 -14.00 -5.37
C THR A 202 -5.40 -12.90 -5.41
N SER A 203 -5.76 -11.67 -5.04
CA SER A 203 -4.85 -10.53 -4.96
C SER A 203 -4.30 -10.39 -3.54
N GLU A 204 -3.00 -10.20 -3.39
CA GLU A 204 -2.38 -9.92 -2.10
C GLU A 204 -2.83 -8.58 -1.50
N HIS A 205 -3.29 -7.61 -2.32
CA HIS A 205 -3.89 -6.37 -1.83
C HIS A 205 -5.16 -6.62 -0.99
N GLU A 206 -5.92 -7.67 -1.26
CA GLU A 206 -7.09 -8.03 -0.47
C GLU A 206 -6.73 -8.54 0.94
N THR A 207 -5.45 -8.77 1.22
CA THR A 207 -4.97 -9.18 2.55
C THR A 207 -4.57 -7.99 3.44
N GLY A 208 -4.37 -6.80 2.88
CA GLY A 208 -3.77 -5.67 3.58
C GLY A 208 -2.28 -5.81 3.90
N LEU A 209 -1.63 -6.89 3.41
CA LEU A 209 -0.20 -7.17 3.63
C LEU A 209 0.69 -6.73 2.47
N ALA A 210 0.10 -6.33 1.35
CA ALA A 210 0.81 -5.85 0.17
C ALA A 210 0.62 -4.35 0.00
N ILE A 211 1.68 -3.71 -0.49
CA ILE A 211 1.73 -2.27 -0.79
C ILE A 211 2.50 -2.07 -2.08
N ASP A 212 2.02 -1.14 -2.91
CA ASP A 212 2.79 -0.61 -4.03
C ASP A 212 3.45 0.69 -3.61
N ILE A 213 4.69 0.89 -4.02
CA ILE A 213 5.55 2.00 -3.59
C ILE A 213 5.91 2.87 -4.79
N ALA A 214 5.85 4.19 -4.57
CA ALA A 214 6.31 5.19 -5.50
C ALA A 214 7.15 6.25 -4.78
N GLY A 215 7.76 7.16 -5.56
CA GLY A 215 8.37 8.37 -5.05
C GLY A 215 7.30 9.41 -4.70
N ASP A 216 7.48 10.12 -3.60
CA ASP A 216 6.57 11.18 -3.17
C ASP A 216 6.83 12.44 -4.01
N GLU A 217 5.88 12.76 -4.91
CA GLU A 217 5.98 13.92 -5.81
C GLU A 217 5.99 15.25 -5.04
N ASP A 218 5.40 15.33 -3.86
CA ASP A 218 5.40 16.54 -3.03
C ASP A 218 6.80 16.90 -2.55
N TYR A 219 7.69 15.90 -2.46
CA TYR A 219 9.11 16.07 -2.16
C TYR A 219 9.99 16.06 -3.43
N GLY A 220 9.39 15.95 -4.61
CA GLY A 220 10.11 15.84 -5.88
C GLY A 220 10.92 14.55 -6.00
N GLN A 221 10.47 13.49 -5.32
CA GLN A 221 11.19 12.23 -5.26
C GLN A 221 10.87 11.39 -6.50
N ASP A 222 11.92 10.93 -7.13
CA ASP A 222 11.85 10.01 -8.27
C ASP A 222 11.64 8.56 -7.78
N THR A 223 10.73 7.85 -8.43
CA THR A 223 10.35 6.48 -8.05
C THR A 223 11.51 5.49 -8.20
N ASP A 224 12.35 5.61 -9.23
CA ASP A 224 13.46 4.67 -9.43
C ASP A 224 14.46 4.71 -8.26
N SER A 225 14.70 5.90 -7.69
CA SER A 225 15.57 6.07 -6.51
C SER A 225 14.94 5.43 -5.25
N VAL A 226 13.62 5.57 -5.08
CA VAL A 226 12.89 4.93 -3.97
C VAL A 226 12.96 3.42 -4.09
N LEU A 227 12.66 2.87 -5.27
CA LEU A 227 12.67 1.42 -5.49
C LEU A 227 14.08 0.82 -5.34
N ALA A 228 15.13 1.57 -5.71
CA ALA A 228 16.50 1.15 -5.45
C ALA A 228 16.78 1.04 -3.95
N TRP A 229 16.36 2.04 -3.15
CA TRP A 229 16.49 1.99 -1.69
C TRP A 229 15.66 0.85 -1.07
N MET A 230 14.42 0.67 -1.53
CA MET A 230 13.53 -0.40 -1.07
C MET A 230 14.13 -1.79 -1.31
N ASN A 231 14.69 -2.03 -2.50
CA ASN A 231 15.35 -3.30 -2.82
C ASN A 231 16.50 -3.66 -1.87
N ASP A 232 17.23 -2.66 -1.38
CA ASP A 232 18.39 -2.86 -0.49
C ASP A 232 18.00 -2.89 1.00
N ASN A 233 16.80 -2.42 1.37
CA ASN A 233 16.48 -2.14 2.76
C ASN A 233 15.17 -2.73 3.26
N ALA A 234 14.15 -2.93 2.43
CA ALA A 234 12.79 -3.30 2.84
C ALA A 234 12.75 -4.58 3.69
N TYR A 235 13.61 -5.55 3.39
CA TYR A 235 13.69 -6.82 4.14
C TYR A 235 14.01 -6.64 5.63
N LYS A 236 14.70 -5.56 6.01
CA LYS A 236 15.05 -5.25 7.41
C LYS A 236 13.79 -4.92 8.23
N TYR A 237 12.73 -4.54 7.55
CA TYR A 237 11.44 -4.15 8.12
C TYR A 237 10.33 -5.17 7.84
N GLY A 238 10.70 -6.33 7.30
CA GLY A 238 9.76 -7.42 7.05
C GLY A 238 9.07 -7.39 5.70
N PHE A 239 9.48 -6.51 4.78
CA PHE A 239 8.93 -6.42 3.44
C PHE A 239 9.89 -7.01 2.40
N VAL A 240 9.33 -7.67 1.40
CA VAL A 240 10.09 -8.23 0.28
C VAL A 240 9.50 -7.76 -1.04
N LEU A 241 10.34 -7.58 -2.06
CA LEU A 241 9.88 -7.46 -3.43
C LEU A 241 9.20 -8.77 -3.82
N ARG A 242 7.89 -8.72 -4.06
CA ARG A 242 7.07 -9.93 -4.14
C ARG A 242 7.22 -10.67 -5.46
N TYR A 243 7.35 -9.94 -6.56
CA TYR A 243 7.38 -10.48 -7.91
C TYR A 243 8.66 -10.08 -8.64
N PRO A 244 9.83 -10.58 -8.19
CA PRO A 244 11.10 -10.24 -8.81
C PRO A 244 11.24 -10.82 -10.21
N SER A 245 11.93 -10.10 -11.09
CA SER A 245 12.19 -10.53 -12.46
C SER A 245 12.96 -11.84 -12.53
N GLY A 246 12.47 -12.80 -13.31
CA GLY A 246 13.05 -14.13 -13.48
C GLY A 246 12.45 -15.19 -12.56
N LYS A 247 11.47 -14.83 -11.74
CA LYS A 247 10.73 -15.75 -10.86
C LYS A 247 9.27 -15.97 -11.31
N GLU A 248 8.87 -15.50 -12.49
CA GLU A 248 7.49 -15.55 -12.97
C GLU A 248 6.94 -17.00 -13.05
N SER A 249 7.81 -17.97 -13.31
CA SER A 249 7.43 -19.39 -13.34
C SER A 249 7.17 -19.99 -11.95
N VAL A 250 7.65 -19.34 -10.89
CA VAL A 250 7.47 -19.76 -9.49
C VAL A 250 6.31 -19.03 -8.86
N THR A 251 6.27 -17.70 -9.03
CA THR A 251 5.23 -16.84 -8.44
C THR A 251 3.89 -16.95 -9.18
N GLY A 252 3.92 -17.33 -10.46
CA GLY A 252 2.74 -17.35 -11.32
C GLY A 252 2.26 -15.96 -11.77
N ALA A 253 2.97 -14.90 -11.39
CA ALA A 253 2.66 -13.52 -11.73
C ALA A 253 3.77 -12.89 -12.60
N ALA A 254 3.44 -11.83 -13.31
CA ALA A 254 4.43 -11.01 -14.01
C ALA A 254 5.33 -10.30 -12.99
N ALA A 255 6.57 -9.96 -13.41
CA ALA A 255 7.47 -9.19 -12.56
C ALA A 255 6.94 -7.78 -12.33
N GLU A 256 6.94 -7.35 -11.08
CA GLU A 256 6.59 -6.01 -10.60
C GLU A 256 7.74 -5.49 -9.74
N ASP A 257 8.15 -4.25 -9.92
CA ASP A 257 9.29 -3.67 -9.22
C ASP A 257 8.89 -2.75 -8.06
N ASP A 258 7.62 -2.45 -7.92
CA ASP A 258 7.00 -1.58 -6.92
C ASP A 258 6.13 -2.33 -5.89
N HIS A 259 5.81 -3.60 -6.13
CA HIS A 259 4.93 -4.39 -5.26
C HIS A 259 5.72 -5.08 -4.15
N TYR A 260 5.52 -4.64 -2.92
CA TYR A 260 6.16 -5.16 -1.71
C TYR A 260 5.15 -5.87 -0.82
N ARG A 261 5.55 -7.08 -0.34
CA ARG A 261 4.74 -7.89 0.55
C ARG A 261 5.39 -7.99 1.94
N TYR A 262 4.58 -7.76 2.99
CA TYR A 262 5.00 -8.04 4.36
C TYR A 262 4.98 -9.53 4.65
N VAL A 263 6.09 -10.06 5.14
CA VAL A 263 6.31 -11.47 5.46
C VAL A 263 6.99 -11.65 6.83
N GLY A 264 7.12 -10.57 7.61
CA GLY A 264 7.85 -10.55 8.87
C GLY A 264 9.37 -10.48 8.70
N LYS A 265 10.06 -9.85 9.65
CA LYS A 265 11.50 -9.52 9.55
C LYS A 265 12.39 -10.74 9.35
N GLU A 266 12.09 -11.84 10.03
CA GLU A 266 12.91 -13.07 9.95
C GLU A 266 12.79 -13.74 8.58
N ALA A 267 11.56 -13.93 8.09
CA ALA A 267 11.34 -14.52 6.78
C ALA A 267 11.86 -13.61 5.65
N ALA A 268 11.62 -12.31 5.73
CA ALA A 268 12.11 -11.33 4.76
C ALA A 268 13.64 -11.37 4.65
N LYS A 269 14.33 -11.46 5.78
CA LYS A 269 15.81 -11.58 5.79
C LYS A 269 16.28 -12.86 5.12
N VAL A 270 15.64 -13.99 5.38
CA VAL A 270 16.01 -15.28 4.74
C VAL A 270 15.76 -15.23 3.24
N MET A 271 14.62 -14.65 2.82
CA MET A 271 14.27 -14.51 1.40
C MET A 271 15.28 -13.61 0.68
N TYR A 272 15.66 -12.50 1.29
CA TYR A 272 16.66 -11.57 0.75
C TYR A 272 18.04 -12.23 0.64
N ASP A 273 18.53 -12.85 1.72
CA ASP A 273 19.87 -13.45 1.76
C ASP A 273 20.02 -14.61 0.77
N LYS A 274 18.94 -15.34 0.48
CA LYS A 274 18.94 -16.51 -0.42
C LYS A 274 18.45 -16.21 -1.83
N ASP A 275 17.98 -15.00 -2.09
CA ASP A 275 17.34 -14.59 -3.36
C ASP A 275 16.17 -15.53 -3.75
N ILE A 276 15.27 -15.78 -2.79
CA ILE A 276 14.08 -16.64 -2.96
C ILE A 276 12.79 -15.86 -2.74
N CYS A 277 11.72 -16.25 -3.47
CA CYS A 277 10.40 -15.70 -3.29
C CYS A 277 9.59 -16.44 -2.19
N LEU A 278 8.40 -15.95 -1.87
CA LEU A 278 7.56 -16.51 -0.80
C LEU A 278 7.23 -17.98 -1.03
N GLU A 279 6.92 -18.39 -2.25
CA GLU A 279 6.66 -19.78 -2.61
C GLU A 279 7.84 -20.70 -2.31
N GLU A 280 9.05 -20.25 -2.68
CA GLU A 280 10.29 -21.02 -2.42
C GLU A 280 10.58 -21.09 -0.92
N TYR A 281 10.35 -19.99 -0.19
CA TYR A 281 10.53 -19.96 1.26
C TYR A 281 9.58 -20.95 1.96
N LEU A 282 8.29 -20.92 1.63
CA LEU A 282 7.30 -21.82 2.21
C LEU A 282 7.58 -23.28 1.88
N SER A 283 8.03 -23.58 0.67
CA SER A 283 8.37 -24.94 0.26
C SER A 283 9.56 -25.54 1.00
N GLN A 284 10.46 -24.71 1.56
CA GLN A 284 11.63 -25.15 2.32
C GLN A 284 11.35 -25.33 3.82
N ASN A 285 10.24 -24.81 4.34
CA ASN A 285 9.89 -24.78 5.75
C ASN A 285 8.63 -25.60 6.10
N ASN A 286 8.08 -26.34 5.11
CA ASN A 286 6.98 -27.31 5.27
C ASN A 286 7.47 -28.73 5.43
#